data_7c021926f0d705fac1e04f1119c57f8f
#
_entry.id   7c021926f0d705fac1e04f1119c57f8f
#
_cell.length_a   1.000
_cell.length_b   1.000
_cell.length_c   1.000
_cell.angle_alpha   90.00
_cell.angle_beta   90.00
_cell.angle_gamma   90.00
#
_symmetry.space_group_name_H-M   'P 1'
#
loop_
_entity.id
_entity.type
_entity.pdbx_description
1 polymer ?
#
loop_
_entity_poly.entity_id
_entity_poly.type
_entity_poly.pdbx_seq_one_letter_code
_entity_poly.pdbx_strand_id
1 'polypeptide(L)'
;MTFNLSIPDKEDPRWTQRDGIFVRRGEGITKWLMGDTTTVKISAAQTDGRLGVLETSVPPGGGAVAHSHGREDEAFYILTGDFEFINGDELLAAGPGDFVWIPRGNRHGFKNIGALPATLLTFLFPGGHEQFWLDNGEDPVPGGQAPKWGPERFAPLVEQLARHHVTLLPDDPQ
;
A
#
# COMPACT_ATOMS: atom_id res chain seq x y z
N MET A 1 -32.43 -3.38 28.09
CA MET A 1 -32.17 -2.37 27.02
C MET A 1 -32.94 -2.81 25.78
N THR A 2 -33.94 -2.05 25.37
CA THR A 2 -34.70 -2.35 24.15
C THR A 2 -33.94 -1.69 23.00
N PHE A 3 -33.32 -2.48 22.14
CA PHE A 3 -32.71 -1.97 20.91
C PHE A 3 -33.84 -1.61 19.95
N ASN A 4 -34.04 -0.32 19.73
CA ASN A 4 -34.99 0.14 18.71
C ASN A 4 -34.29 0.02 17.35
N LEU A 5 -34.44 -1.13 16.69
CA LEU A 5 -33.98 -1.36 15.33
C LEU A 5 -34.98 -0.73 14.37
N SER A 6 -34.68 0.48 13.90
CA SER A 6 -35.41 1.07 12.78
C SER A 6 -34.97 0.34 11.51
N ILE A 7 -35.78 -0.61 11.08
CA ILE A 7 -35.58 -1.30 9.80
C ILE A 7 -36.24 -0.41 8.72
N PRO A 8 -35.50 0.04 7.69
CA PRO A 8 -36.07 0.81 6.61
C PRO A 8 -37.14 0.02 5.85
N ASP A 9 -38.09 0.70 5.24
CA ASP A 9 -39.04 0.09 4.32
C ASP A 9 -38.31 -0.55 3.14
N LYS A 10 -38.88 -1.63 2.57
CA LYS A 10 -38.32 -2.30 1.39
C LYS A 10 -38.27 -1.41 0.15
N GLU A 11 -39.06 -0.34 0.12
CA GLU A 11 -39.02 0.69 -0.92
C GLU A 11 -37.91 1.72 -0.70
N ASP A 12 -37.23 1.71 0.45
CA ASP A 12 -36.11 2.59 0.73
C ASP A 12 -34.97 2.32 -0.29
N PRO A 13 -34.47 3.35 -0.98
CA PRO A 13 -33.41 3.19 -1.97
C PRO A 13 -32.18 2.45 -1.47
N ARG A 14 -31.90 2.48 -0.17
CA ARG A 14 -30.76 1.78 0.46
C ARG A 14 -30.83 0.26 0.31
N TRP A 15 -32.02 -0.33 0.10
CA TRP A 15 -32.18 -1.77 -0.13
C TRP A 15 -31.62 -2.23 -1.49
N THR A 16 -31.62 -1.34 -2.48
CA THR A 16 -31.20 -1.65 -3.86
C THR A 16 -29.92 -0.93 -4.26
N GLN A 17 -29.43 -0.02 -3.42
CA GLN A 17 -28.21 0.75 -3.67
C GLN A 17 -26.99 -0.19 -3.73
N ARG A 18 -26.22 -0.10 -4.81
CA ARG A 18 -25.07 -0.97 -5.08
C ARG A 18 -23.81 -0.15 -5.33
N ASP A 19 -23.49 0.74 -4.41
CA ASP A 19 -22.31 1.62 -4.49
C ASP A 19 -21.03 0.95 -3.98
N GLY A 20 -21.13 -0.29 -3.52
CA GLY A 20 -19.96 -1.09 -3.12
C GLY A 20 -19.07 -1.44 -4.30
N ILE A 21 -17.76 -1.34 -4.11
CA ILE A 21 -16.76 -1.73 -5.10
C ILE A 21 -16.34 -3.17 -4.82
N PHE A 22 -16.44 -4.02 -5.82
CA PHE A 22 -16.01 -5.41 -5.74
C PHE A 22 -14.87 -5.65 -6.73
N VAL A 23 -13.67 -5.92 -6.21
CA VAL A 23 -12.46 -6.19 -6.99
C VAL A 23 -12.07 -7.65 -6.77
N ARG A 24 -12.10 -8.45 -7.81
CA ARG A 24 -11.77 -9.88 -7.75
C ARG A 24 -10.28 -10.10 -7.54
N ARG A 25 -9.91 -11.31 -7.14
CA ARG A 25 -8.51 -11.75 -7.15
C ARG A 25 -7.92 -11.55 -8.56
N GLY A 26 -6.74 -10.92 -8.61
CA GLY A 26 -6.05 -10.62 -9.87
C GLY A 26 -6.59 -9.42 -10.66
N GLU A 27 -7.70 -8.80 -10.23
CA GLU A 27 -8.19 -7.56 -10.82
C GLU A 27 -7.57 -6.34 -10.15
N GLY A 28 -7.52 -5.22 -10.87
CA GLY A 28 -6.92 -3.95 -10.49
C GLY A 28 -5.90 -3.50 -11.54
N ILE A 29 -5.28 -2.35 -11.31
CA ILE A 29 -4.21 -1.82 -12.18
C ILE A 29 -2.88 -2.24 -11.58
N THR A 30 -2.15 -3.11 -12.27
CA THR A 30 -0.86 -3.60 -11.80
C THR A 30 0.28 -2.79 -12.42
N LYS A 31 1.25 -2.45 -11.60
CA LYS A 31 2.48 -1.74 -11.98
C LYS A 31 3.70 -2.41 -11.37
N TRP A 32 4.81 -2.34 -12.08
CA TRP A 32 6.14 -2.65 -11.57
C TRP A 32 6.85 -1.38 -11.16
N LEU A 33 7.30 -1.32 -9.93
CA LEU A 33 8.02 -0.16 -9.41
C LEU A 33 9.06 -0.62 -8.38
N MET A 34 10.29 -0.18 -8.53
CA MET A 34 11.40 -0.44 -7.57
C MET A 34 11.66 -1.93 -7.28
N GLY A 35 11.32 -2.83 -8.21
CA GLY A 35 11.45 -4.27 -8.04
C GLY A 35 10.20 -4.98 -7.51
N ASP A 36 9.22 -4.23 -7.04
CA ASP A 36 7.95 -4.75 -6.56
C ASP A 36 6.90 -4.86 -7.67
N THR A 37 5.94 -5.74 -7.47
CA THR A 37 4.72 -5.83 -8.28
C THR A 37 3.55 -5.36 -7.44
N THR A 38 3.01 -4.18 -7.74
CA THR A 38 1.92 -3.56 -6.99
C THR A 38 0.66 -3.47 -7.83
N THR A 39 -0.45 -3.96 -7.29
CA THR A 39 -1.79 -3.84 -7.89
C THR A 39 -2.62 -2.84 -7.09
N VAL A 40 -3.03 -1.75 -7.72
CA VAL A 40 -4.00 -0.81 -7.16
C VAL A 40 -5.37 -1.48 -7.21
N LYS A 41 -5.88 -1.90 -6.04
CA LYS A 41 -7.21 -2.55 -5.91
C LYS A 41 -8.32 -1.51 -5.84
N ILE A 42 -8.09 -0.43 -5.12
CA ILE A 42 -9.02 0.68 -4.95
C ILE A 42 -8.21 1.98 -4.96
N SER A 43 -8.68 2.97 -5.70
CA SER A 43 -8.07 4.29 -5.76
C SER A 43 -8.92 5.35 -5.06
N ALA A 44 -8.29 6.47 -4.71
CA ALA A 44 -8.95 7.66 -4.19
C ALA A 44 -10.07 8.15 -5.13
N ALA A 45 -9.87 8.07 -6.44
CA ALA A 45 -10.87 8.47 -7.42
C ALA A 45 -12.17 7.66 -7.33
N GLN A 46 -12.09 6.39 -6.90
CA GLN A 46 -13.24 5.50 -6.72
C GLN A 46 -13.93 5.68 -5.37
N THR A 47 -13.26 6.30 -4.40
CA THR A 47 -13.72 6.41 -3.01
C THR A 47 -13.93 7.84 -2.54
N ASP A 48 -13.97 8.82 -3.43
CA ASP A 48 -14.01 10.26 -3.11
C ASP A 48 -12.86 10.67 -2.16
N GLY A 49 -11.67 10.15 -2.40
CA GLY A 49 -10.47 10.44 -1.62
C GLY A 49 -10.36 9.72 -0.27
N ARG A 50 -11.33 8.88 0.08
CA ARG A 50 -11.38 8.29 1.44
C ARG A 50 -10.35 7.19 1.67
N LEU A 51 -10.06 6.38 0.64
CA LEU A 51 -9.26 5.16 0.78
C LEU A 51 -8.53 4.84 -0.53
N GLY A 52 -7.25 4.47 -0.42
CA GLY A 52 -6.50 3.74 -1.42
C GLY A 52 -6.15 2.34 -0.88
N VAL A 53 -6.17 1.31 -1.74
CA VAL A 53 -5.77 -0.05 -1.36
C VAL A 53 -4.84 -0.62 -2.43
N LEU A 54 -3.68 -1.06 -1.98
CA LEU A 54 -2.66 -1.72 -2.79
C LEU A 54 -2.49 -3.18 -2.34
N GLU A 55 -2.27 -4.06 -3.29
CA GLU A 55 -1.76 -5.42 -3.07
C GLU A 55 -0.37 -5.48 -3.68
N THR A 56 0.66 -5.66 -2.84
CA THR A 56 2.05 -5.62 -3.28
C THR A 56 2.74 -6.96 -3.04
N SER A 57 3.34 -7.51 -4.09
CA SER A 57 4.27 -8.64 -4.02
C SER A 57 5.70 -8.09 -4.02
N VAL A 58 6.40 -8.36 -2.93
CA VAL A 58 7.75 -7.86 -2.62
C VAL A 58 8.75 -8.99 -2.76
N PRO A 59 9.77 -8.90 -3.62
CA PRO A 59 10.79 -9.93 -3.77
C PRO A 59 11.65 -10.06 -2.51
N PRO A 60 12.39 -11.17 -2.33
CA PRO A 60 13.35 -11.34 -1.23
C PRO A 60 14.32 -10.15 -1.13
N GLY A 61 14.42 -9.56 0.07
CA GLY A 61 15.26 -8.41 0.35
C GLY A 61 14.73 -7.08 -0.19
N GLY A 62 13.61 -7.08 -0.94
CA GLY A 62 12.88 -5.89 -1.37
C GLY A 62 12.06 -5.25 -0.25
N GLY A 63 11.48 -4.09 -0.53
CA GLY A 63 10.64 -3.34 0.41
C GLY A 63 10.78 -1.83 0.28
N ALA A 64 10.22 -1.11 1.23
CA ALA A 64 10.27 0.35 1.29
C ALA A 64 11.34 0.82 2.27
N VAL A 65 12.24 1.70 1.81
CA VAL A 65 13.20 2.38 2.69
C VAL A 65 12.48 3.25 3.71
N ALA A 66 13.14 3.57 4.82
CA ALA A 66 12.53 4.38 5.88
C ALA A 66 12.08 5.75 5.36
N HIS A 67 10.82 6.09 5.61
CA HIS A 67 10.17 7.32 5.17
C HIS A 67 9.03 7.70 6.12
N SER A 68 8.39 8.83 5.85
CA SER A 68 7.13 9.22 6.50
C SER A 68 6.18 9.84 5.49
N HIS A 69 4.87 9.66 5.74
CA HIS A 69 3.80 10.33 4.98
C HIS A 69 3.33 11.58 5.72
N GLY A 70 3.31 12.71 5.03
CA GLY A 70 2.79 13.96 5.60
C GLY A 70 1.26 14.09 5.54
N ARG A 71 0.60 13.23 4.78
CA ARG A 71 -0.84 13.34 4.50
C ARG A 71 -1.63 12.09 4.90
N GLU A 72 -1.09 10.91 4.66
CA GLU A 72 -1.78 9.64 4.85
C GLU A 72 -1.38 8.98 6.17
N ASP A 73 -2.35 8.40 6.87
CA ASP A 73 -2.11 7.28 7.76
C ASP A 73 -2.02 6.03 6.88
N GLU A 74 -1.20 5.08 7.26
CA GLU A 74 -0.98 3.86 6.49
C GLU A 74 -1.17 2.62 7.35
N ALA A 75 -1.74 1.58 6.77
CA ALA A 75 -1.83 0.30 7.44
C ALA A 75 -1.44 -0.84 6.52
N PHE A 76 -0.91 -1.90 7.10
CA PHE A 76 -0.49 -3.10 6.38
C PHE A 76 -1.16 -4.33 6.95
N TYR A 77 -1.56 -5.23 6.08
CA TYR A 77 -2.00 -6.57 6.44
C TYR A 77 -1.19 -7.59 5.65
N ILE A 78 -0.50 -8.46 6.36
CA ILE A 78 0.40 -9.44 5.73
C ILE A 78 -0.41 -10.63 5.24
N LEU A 79 -0.34 -10.93 3.95
CA LEU A 79 -1.01 -12.07 3.32
C LEU A 79 -0.10 -13.30 3.29
N THR A 80 1.17 -13.12 2.91
CA THR A 80 2.16 -14.22 2.81
C THR A 80 3.57 -13.73 3.08
N GLY A 81 4.43 -14.62 3.56
CA GLY A 81 5.85 -14.35 3.78
C GLY A 81 6.13 -13.60 5.07
N ASP A 82 7.39 -13.26 5.30
CA ASP A 82 7.88 -12.66 6.53
C ASP A 82 8.47 -11.29 6.25
N PHE A 83 8.03 -10.29 7.00
CA PHE A 83 8.48 -8.92 6.91
C PHE A 83 9.15 -8.45 8.19
N GLU A 84 10.10 -7.54 8.05
CA GLU A 84 10.60 -6.70 9.12
C GLU A 84 10.14 -5.26 8.84
N PHE A 85 9.43 -4.67 9.79
CA PHE A 85 8.95 -3.27 9.74
C PHE A 85 9.82 -2.39 10.62
N ILE A 86 10.15 -1.20 10.11
CA ILE A 86 10.66 -0.09 10.89
C ILE A 86 9.45 0.69 11.42
N ASN A 87 9.41 0.97 12.72
CA ASN A 87 8.41 1.82 13.38
C ASN A 87 9.13 2.77 14.36
N GLY A 88 9.39 4.00 13.91
CA GLY A 88 10.31 4.88 14.62
C GLY A 88 11.73 4.29 14.68
N ASP A 89 12.19 3.96 15.87
CA ASP A 89 13.51 3.33 16.12
C ASP A 89 13.39 1.81 16.37
N GLU A 90 12.18 1.26 16.35
CA GLU A 90 11.95 -0.15 16.60
C GLU A 90 11.86 -0.95 15.30
N LEU A 91 12.30 -2.22 15.38
CA LEU A 91 12.10 -3.22 14.34
C LEU A 91 11.07 -4.22 14.81
N LEU A 92 10.05 -4.46 13.98
CA LEU A 92 8.94 -5.35 14.25
C LEU A 92 8.93 -6.46 13.21
N ALA A 93 9.02 -7.72 13.63
CA ALA A 93 8.78 -8.85 12.75
C ALA A 93 7.27 -9.04 12.57
N ALA A 94 6.82 -9.24 11.32
CA ALA A 94 5.42 -9.47 10.99
C ALA A 94 5.29 -10.58 9.95
N GLY A 95 4.32 -11.47 10.15
CA GLY A 95 3.99 -12.58 9.28
C GLY A 95 2.52 -12.63 8.89
N PRO A 96 2.07 -13.69 8.18
CA PRO A 96 0.72 -13.81 7.68
C PRO A 96 -0.34 -13.68 8.79
N GLY A 97 -1.29 -12.75 8.59
CA GLY A 97 -2.34 -12.43 9.56
C GLY A 97 -2.03 -11.25 10.48
N ASP A 98 -0.78 -10.78 10.52
CA ASP A 98 -0.43 -9.61 11.30
C ASP A 98 -0.89 -8.32 10.63
N PHE A 99 -1.21 -7.33 11.46
CA PHE A 99 -1.65 -6.00 11.07
C PHE A 99 -0.75 -4.94 11.69
N VAL A 100 -0.26 -4.02 10.87
CA VAL A 100 0.60 -2.90 11.28
C VAL A 100 -0.13 -1.60 10.96
N TRP A 101 -0.22 -0.68 11.93
CA TRP A 101 -0.78 0.66 11.75
C TRP A 101 0.31 1.71 11.95
N ILE A 102 0.47 2.60 10.99
CA ILE A 102 1.44 3.70 11.01
C ILE A 102 0.67 5.02 10.86
N PRO A 103 0.64 5.87 11.89
CA PRO A 103 0.06 7.19 11.78
C PRO A 103 0.93 8.09 10.90
N ARG A 104 0.31 9.03 10.21
CA ARG A 104 1.01 10.05 9.42
C ARG A 104 2.11 10.74 10.24
N GLY A 105 3.21 11.07 9.58
CA GLY A 105 4.37 11.68 10.19
C GLY A 105 5.32 10.69 10.88
N ASN A 106 4.90 9.46 11.11
CA ASN A 106 5.75 8.44 11.73
C ASN A 106 6.77 7.89 10.73
N ARG A 107 8.02 7.76 11.16
CA ARG A 107 9.07 7.10 10.40
C ARG A 107 8.79 5.61 10.33
N HIS A 108 8.73 5.07 9.13
CA HIS A 108 8.49 3.66 8.91
C HIS A 108 9.09 3.17 7.59
N GLY A 109 9.14 1.87 7.44
CA GLY A 109 9.56 1.15 6.25
C GLY A 109 9.37 -0.34 6.47
N PHE A 110 9.59 -1.14 5.44
CA PHE A 110 9.52 -2.59 5.59
C PHE A 110 10.47 -3.29 4.62
N LYS A 111 10.81 -4.53 4.95
CA LYS A 111 11.65 -5.40 4.13
C LYS A 111 11.12 -6.82 4.17
N ASN A 112 11.03 -7.48 3.02
CA ASN A 112 10.84 -8.92 2.97
C ASN A 112 12.13 -9.62 3.41
N ILE A 113 12.10 -10.27 4.57
CA ILE A 113 13.23 -11.01 5.16
C ILE A 113 13.22 -12.50 4.80
N GLY A 114 12.18 -12.96 4.09
CA GLY A 114 12.06 -14.34 3.63
C GLY A 114 12.89 -14.64 2.38
N ALA A 115 12.92 -15.90 2.00
CA ALA A 115 13.61 -16.40 0.80
C ALA A 115 12.73 -16.42 -0.46
N LEU A 116 11.41 -16.16 -0.32
CA LEU A 116 10.42 -16.16 -1.39
C LEU A 116 9.73 -14.79 -1.46
N PRO A 117 9.08 -14.44 -2.58
CA PRO A 117 8.23 -13.25 -2.64
C PRO A 117 7.16 -13.28 -1.53
N ALA A 118 7.00 -12.16 -0.86
CA ALA A 118 6.03 -11.95 0.20
C ALA A 118 4.96 -10.97 -0.27
N THR A 119 3.73 -11.10 0.21
CA THR A 119 2.59 -10.27 -0.22
C THR A 119 1.92 -9.61 0.96
N LEU A 120 1.65 -8.32 0.83
CA LEU A 120 0.90 -7.54 1.80
C LEU A 120 -0.17 -6.68 1.11
N LEU A 121 -1.19 -6.30 1.89
CA LEU A 121 -2.10 -5.21 1.54
C LEU A 121 -1.63 -3.94 2.23
N THR A 122 -1.64 -2.84 1.49
CA THR A 122 -1.44 -1.49 2.03
C THR A 122 -2.76 -0.72 1.94
N PHE A 123 -3.14 -0.07 3.02
CA PHE A 123 -4.30 0.80 3.12
C PHE A 123 -3.84 2.22 3.38
N LEU A 124 -4.32 3.17 2.58
CA LEU A 124 -3.96 4.59 2.63
C LEU A 124 -5.17 5.42 3.06
N PHE A 125 -5.06 6.19 4.14
CA PHE A 125 -6.12 7.01 4.73
C PHE A 125 -5.67 8.47 4.95
N PRO A 126 -6.16 9.44 4.14
CA PRO A 126 -6.99 9.32 2.95
C PRO A 126 -6.26 8.63 1.81
N GLY A 127 -7.01 8.20 0.79
CA GLY A 127 -6.43 7.76 -0.48
C GLY A 127 -5.75 8.91 -1.23
N GLY A 128 -4.92 8.55 -2.20
CA GLY A 128 -4.23 9.48 -3.09
C GLY A 128 -2.79 9.10 -3.39
N HIS A 129 -2.07 8.53 -2.42
CA HIS A 129 -0.68 8.12 -2.64
C HIS A 129 -0.55 6.93 -3.61
N GLU A 130 -1.58 6.11 -3.79
CA GLU A 130 -1.59 5.05 -4.81
C GLU A 130 -1.36 5.59 -6.23
N GLN A 131 -1.63 6.89 -6.46
CA GLN A 131 -1.36 7.56 -7.73
C GLN A 131 0.13 7.56 -8.06
N PHE A 132 1.01 7.55 -7.05
CA PHE A 132 2.46 7.46 -7.25
C PHE A 132 2.86 6.21 -8.05
N TRP A 133 2.25 5.04 -7.78
CA TRP A 133 2.49 3.82 -8.55
C TRP A 133 1.92 3.92 -9.96
N LEU A 134 0.73 4.51 -10.12
CA LEU A 134 0.08 4.66 -11.42
C LEU A 134 0.89 5.56 -12.35
N ASP A 135 1.48 6.63 -11.82
CA ASP A 135 2.22 7.63 -12.59
C ASP A 135 3.67 7.21 -12.90
N ASN A 136 4.30 6.44 -12.01
CA ASN A 136 5.73 6.16 -12.09
C ASN A 136 6.07 4.68 -12.37
N GLY A 137 5.11 3.78 -12.24
CA GLY A 137 5.30 2.35 -12.45
C GLY A 137 5.23 1.96 -13.93
N GLU A 138 5.96 0.90 -14.28
CA GLU A 138 5.94 0.28 -15.61
C GLU A 138 4.78 -0.73 -15.70
N ASP A 139 4.19 -0.85 -16.89
CA ASP A 139 3.20 -1.89 -17.14
C ASP A 139 3.86 -3.27 -17.17
N PRO A 140 3.28 -4.28 -16.49
CA PRO A 140 3.81 -5.63 -16.51
C PRO A 140 3.81 -6.23 -17.93
N VAL A 141 4.91 -6.92 -18.24
CA VAL A 141 5.01 -7.69 -19.48
C VAL A 141 4.62 -9.13 -19.20
N PRO A 142 3.74 -9.77 -20.01
CA PRO A 142 3.35 -11.16 -19.82
C PRO A 142 4.55 -12.11 -19.70
N GLY A 143 4.60 -12.89 -18.61
CA GLY A 143 5.72 -13.80 -18.33
C GLY A 143 6.99 -13.14 -17.84
N GLY A 144 7.01 -11.80 -17.70
CA GLY A 144 8.12 -11.03 -17.16
C GLY A 144 8.13 -10.97 -15.64
N GLN A 145 9.15 -10.33 -15.11
CA GLN A 145 9.32 -10.01 -13.68
C GLN A 145 9.61 -8.52 -13.52
N ALA A 146 9.21 -7.96 -12.39
CA ALA A 146 9.53 -6.57 -12.06
C ALA A 146 11.06 -6.37 -12.11
N PRO A 147 11.57 -5.40 -12.88
CA PRO A 147 12.99 -5.18 -13.01
C PRO A 147 13.58 -4.65 -11.71
N LYS A 148 14.75 -5.15 -11.33
CA LYS A 148 15.53 -4.53 -10.25
C LYS A 148 16.04 -3.18 -10.73
N TRP A 149 15.85 -2.17 -9.90
CA TRP A 149 16.32 -0.82 -10.20
C TRP A 149 17.71 -0.57 -9.62
N GLY A 150 18.54 0.09 -10.40
CA GLY A 150 19.78 0.66 -9.92
C GLY A 150 19.58 2.07 -9.36
N PRO A 151 20.59 2.64 -8.67
CA PRO A 151 20.50 3.95 -8.03
C PRO A 151 20.09 5.09 -8.98
N GLU A 152 20.45 4.99 -10.26
CA GLU A 152 20.14 5.99 -11.29
C GLU A 152 18.64 6.14 -11.55
N ARG A 153 17.84 5.10 -11.27
CA ARG A 153 16.39 5.11 -11.45
C ARG A 153 15.64 5.66 -10.22
N PHE A 154 16.29 5.67 -9.06
CA PHE A 154 15.68 6.19 -7.83
C PHE A 154 15.75 7.72 -7.75
N ALA A 155 16.82 8.34 -8.25
CA ALA A 155 17.02 9.77 -8.11
C ALA A 155 15.85 10.63 -8.63
N PRO A 156 15.25 10.36 -9.81
CA PRO A 156 14.08 11.09 -10.29
C PRO A 156 12.84 10.91 -9.43
N LEU A 157 12.71 9.77 -8.72
CA LEU A 157 11.54 9.49 -7.88
C LEU A 157 11.52 10.29 -6.58
N VAL A 158 12.67 10.73 -6.07
CA VAL A 158 12.75 11.50 -4.83
C VAL A 158 11.91 12.77 -4.92
N GLU A 159 11.98 13.48 -6.07
CA GLU A 159 11.16 14.67 -6.29
C GLU A 159 9.66 14.30 -6.40
N GLN A 160 9.34 13.19 -7.03
CA GLN A 160 7.95 12.72 -7.13
C GLN A 160 7.40 12.32 -5.76
N LEU A 161 8.18 11.61 -4.94
CA LEU A 161 7.80 11.29 -3.55
C LEU A 161 7.49 12.54 -2.74
N ALA A 162 8.33 13.59 -2.85
CA ALA A 162 8.10 14.87 -2.18
C ALA A 162 6.78 15.53 -2.63
N ARG A 163 6.41 15.45 -3.90
CA ARG A 163 5.10 15.94 -4.42
C ARG A 163 3.92 15.16 -3.83
N HIS A 164 4.12 13.91 -3.47
CA HIS A 164 3.16 13.07 -2.76
C HIS A 164 3.27 13.19 -1.23
N HIS A 165 3.94 14.23 -0.72
CA HIS A 165 4.14 14.47 0.71
C HIS A 165 4.87 13.34 1.45
N VAL A 166 5.71 12.59 0.76
CA VAL A 166 6.58 11.57 1.34
C VAL A 166 7.97 12.15 1.59
N THR A 167 8.47 11.98 2.80
CA THR A 167 9.83 12.39 3.20
C THR A 167 10.66 11.14 3.47
N LEU A 168 11.76 10.97 2.74
CA LEU A 168 12.71 9.89 3.00
C LEU A 168 13.50 10.16 4.29
N LEU A 169 13.59 9.18 5.16
CA LEU A 169 14.24 9.24 6.48
C LEU A 169 15.14 8.00 6.66
N PRO A 170 16.12 7.77 5.76
CA PRO A 170 17.04 6.64 5.88
C PRO A 170 17.86 6.76 7.18
N ASP A 171 18.41 5.61 7.63
CA ASP A 171 19.38 5.65 8.70
C ASP A 171 20.59 6.48 8.26
N ASP A 172 21.22 7.21 9.20
CA ASP A 172 22.47 7.90 8.93
C ASP A 172 23.51 6.86 8.45
N PRO A 173 24.20 7.12 7.34
CA PRO A 173 25.29 6.27 6.95
C PRO A 173 26.36 6.32 8.04
N GLN A 174 26.50 5.20 8.78
CA GLN A 174 27.59 5.03 9.75
C GLN A 174 28.93 4.85 9.04
#